data_f1dcc5ad1da470de08c8c87d39bb5a3d
#
_entry.id   f1dcc5ad1da470de08c8c87d39bb5a3d
#
_cell.length_a   1.000
_cell.length_b   1.000
_cell.length_c   1.000
_cell.angle_alpha   90.00
_cell.angle_beta   90.00
_cell.angle_gamma   90.00
#
_symmetry.space_group_name_H-M   'P 1'
#
loop_
_entity.id
_entity.type
_entity.pdbx_description
1 polymer ?
#
loop_
_entity_poly.entity_id
_entity_poly.type
_entity_poly.pdbx_seq_one_letter_code
_entity_poly.pdbx_strand_id
1 'polypeptide(L)'
;MEQTIKIQLIEWAQEYNDPKYFQEDPIAFPTHFAQKLASGEATLADVEISALLSAHLAWGRRAMIVRDCTRMFDQMQWRPYDYVMAGDYRDDDTSMHRTVKWSEFAAICSRLRQLYTSMTSLESLTDSQLRTLVYGQKEDRRAPNKKISMMRRWMVRDDGKVDLGLWKNSDKKKLIIPLDIHVYTQAAELGLTGRKPKDITTAMEITDALREVFPEDPLLGDFALFGYGVSNAEKW
;
A
#
# COMPACT_ATOMS: atom_id res chain seq x y z
N MET A 1 -13.97 16.73 16.85
CA MET A 1 -14.14 17.07 15.41
C MET A 1 -15.51 17.71 15.17
N GLU A 2 -15.60 18.76 14.36
CA GLU A 2 -16.88 19.41 14.01
C GLU A 2 -17.79 18.49 13.20
N GLN A 3 -19.11 18.61 13.40
CA GLN A 3 -20.10 17.74 12.76
C GLN A 3 -20.07 17.87 11.22
N THR A 4 -19.84 19.08 10.71
CA THR A 4 -19.73 19.35 9.27
C THR A 4 -18.59 18.58 8.62
N ILE A 5 -17.41 18.52 9.30
CA ILE A 5 -16.25 17.76 8.83
C ILE A 5 -16.53 16.25 8.83
N LYS A 6 -17.25 15.74 9.85
CA LYS A 6 -17.66 14.32 9.88
C LYS A 6 -18.53 13.94 8.71
N ILE A 7 -19.54 14.76 8.41
CA ILE A 7 -20.43 14.54 7.26
C ILE A 7 -19.62 14.54 5.96
N GLN A 8 -18.75 15.52 5.78
CA GLN A 8 -17.92 15.64 4.57
C GLN A 8 -17.00 14.44 4.37
N LEU A 9 -16.37 13.95 5.44
CA LEU A 9 -15.51 12.76 5.37
C LEU A 9 -16.33 11.50 4.99
N ILE A 10 -17.54 11.36 5.49
CA ILE A 10 -18.43 10.24 5.14
C ILE A 10 -18.83 10.31 3.66
N GLU A 11 -19.24 11.48 3.16
CA GLU A 11 -19.59 11.67 1.75
C GLU A 11 -18.42 11.36 0.82
N TRP A 12 -17.22 11.88 1.12
CA TRP A 12 -16.04 11.59 0.34
C TRP A 12 -15.64 10.11 0.39
N ALA A 13 -15.72 9.47 1.58
CA ALA A 13 -15.43 8.04 1.68
C ALA A 13 -16.40 7.20 0.84
N GLN A 14 -17.69 7.56 0.80
CA GLN A 14 -18.69 6.90 -0.03
C GLN A 14 -18.42 7.08 -1.53
N GLU A 15 -18.02 8.29 -1.93
CA GLU A 15 -17.69 8.59 -3.32
C GLU A 15 -16.42 7.87 -3.80
N TYR A 16 -15.32 7.99 -3.04
CA TYR A 16 -14.00 7.56 -3.49
C TYR A 16 -13.66 6.11 -3.16
N ASN A 17 -14.38 5.44 -2.27
CA ASN A 17 -14.25 3.99 -2.06
C ASN A 17 -15.04 3.21 -3.11
N ASP A 18 -14.63 3.39 -4.37
CA ASP A 18 -15.26 2.81 -5.55
C ASP A 18 -14.19 2.28 -6.52
N PRO A 19 -14.28 1.03 -7.01
CA PRO A 19 -13.30 0.42 -7.92
C PRO A 19 -12.99 1.25 -9.17
N LYS A 20 -13.93 2.10 -9.62
CA LYS A 20 -13.72 2.94 -10.81
C LYS A 20 -12.50 3.88 -10.71
N TYR A 21 -12.12 4.30 -9.49
CA TYR A 21 -10.96 5.17 -9.28
C TYR A 21 -9.63 4.41 -9.22
N PHE A 22 -9.67 3.07 -9.22
CA PHE A 22 -8.50 2.20 -9.01
C PHE A 22 -8.16 1.32 -10.22
N GLN A 23 -8.79 1.54 -11.36
CA GLN A 23 -8.53 0.78 -12.61
C GLN A 23 -7.09 0.97 -13.09
N GLU A 24 -6.56 2.18 -13.00
CA GLU A 24 -5.17 2.52 -13.34
C GLU A 24 -4.33 2.80 -12.09
N ASP A 25 -4.52 2.03 -11.03
CA ASP A 25 -3.84 2.16 -9.74
C ASP A 25 -2.95 0.93 -9.48
N PRO A 26 -1.83 1.06 -8.77
CA PRO A 26 -0.96 -0.08 -8.46
C PRO A 26 -1.65 -1.23 -7.72
N ILE A 27 -2.79 -1.02 -7.05
CA ILE A 27 -3.60 -2.10 -6.46
C ILE A 27 -4.15 -3.06 -7.52
N ALA A 28 -4.26 -2.65 -8.78
CA ALA A 28 -4.72 -3.51 -9.87
C ALA A 28 -3.83 -4.77 -10.02
N PHE A 29 -2.54 -4.68 -9.70
CA PHE A 29 -1.63 -5.82 -9.78
C PHE A 29 -1.92 -6.88 -8.72
N PRO A 30 -1.93 -6.60 -7.40
CA PRO A 30 -2.32 -7.60 -6.43
C PRO A 30 -3.77 -8.06 -6.60
N THR A 31 -4.69 -7.23 -7.12
CA THR A 31 -6.07 -7.64 -7.47
C THR A 31 -6.06 -8.72 -8.57
N HIS A 32 -5.22 -8.56 -9.60
CA HIS A 32 -5.05 -9.60 -10.63
C HIS A 32 -4.63 -10.95 -10.04
N PHE A 33 -3.64 -10.95 -9.14
CA PHE A 33 -3.21 -12.18 -8.49
C PHE A 33 -4.21 -12.72 -7.46
N ALA A 34 -4.99 -11.86 -6.81
CA ALA A 34 -6.08 -12.29 -5.93
C ALA A 34 -7.20 -13.00 -6.71
N GLN A 35 -7.52 -12.53 -7.92
CA GLN A 35 -8.46 -13.21 -8.82
C GLN A 35 -7.92 -14.58 -9.24
N LYS A 36 -6.64 -14.68 -9.57
CA LYS A 36 -5.98 -15.97 -9.88
C LYS A 36 -5.89 -16.89 -8.67
N LEU A 37 -5.70 -16.36 -7.46
CA LEU A 37 -5.78 -17.16 -6.23
C LEU A 37 -7.17 -17.76 -6.07
N ALA A 38 -8.23 -17.00 -6.31
CA ALA A 38 -9.59 -17.47 -6.22
C ALA A 38 -9.93 -18.56 -7.25
N SER A 39 -9.29 -18.55 -8.44
CA SER A 39 -9.41 -19.61 -9.47
C SER A 39 -8.44 -20.79 -9.27
N GLY A 40 -7.56 -20.75 -8.28
CA GLY A 40 -6.54 -21.78 -8.03
C GLY A 40 -5.30 -21.71 -8.93
N GLU A 41 -5.13 -20.62 -9.67
CA GLU A 41 -4.00 -20.40 -10.59
C GLU A 41 -2.80 -19.66 -9.96
N ALA A 42 -2.97 -19.13 -8.75
CA ALA A 42 -1.92 -18.44 -8.00
C ALA A 42 -1.98 -18.82 -6.52
N THR A 43 -0.96 -18.44 -5.78
CA THR A 43 -0.85 -18.64 -4.33
C THR A 43 -1.04 -17.34 -3.56
N LEU A 44 -1.26 -17.41 -2.25
CA LEU A 44 -1.26 -16.22 -1.39
C LEU A 44 0.07 -15.46 -1.48
N ALA A 45 1.18 -16.17 -1.61
CA ALA A 45 2.50 -15.57 -1.75
C ALA A 45 2.62 -14.71 -3.03
N ASP A 46 1.98 -15.11 -4.14
CA ASP A 46 1.94 -14.29 -5.36
C ASP A 46 1.23 -12.95 -5.10
N VAL A 47 0.11 -12.97 -4.37
CA VAL A 47 -0.62 -11.74 -4.01
C VAL A 47 0.20 -10.86 -3.07
N GLU A 48 0.82 -11.45 -2.04
CA GLU A 48 1.64 -10.72 -1.06
C GLU A 48 2.86 -10.05 -1.70
N ILE A 49 3.58 -10.78 -2.55
CA ILE A 49 4.73 -10.26 -3.31
C ILE A 49 4.26 -9.12 -4.23
N SER A 50 3.15 -9.33 -4.94
CA SER A 50 2.59 -8.32 -5.81
C SER A 50 2.18 -7.06 -5.06
N ALA A 51 1.47 -7.20 -3.94
CA ALA A 51 1.05 -6.07 -3.11
C ALA A 51 2.26 -5.30 -2.56
N LEU A 52 3.26 -6.00 -2.04
CA LEU A 52 4.48 -5.42 -1.48
C LEU A 52 5.28 -4.64 -2.53
N LEU A 53 5.49 -5.22 -3.70
CA LEU A 53 6.30 -4.62 -4.76
C LEU A 53 5.56 -3.48 -5.45
N SER A 54 4.26 -3.60 -5.70
CA SER A 54 3.45 -2.52 -6.27
C SER A 54 3.37 -1.32 -5.31
N ALA A 55 3.19 -1.58 -4.01
CA ALA A 55 3.23 -0.53 -3.00
C ALA A 55 4.62 0.14 -2.88
N HIS A 56 5.70 -0.61 -3.12
CA HIS A 56 7.05 -0.05 -3.14
C HIS A 56 7.26 0.95 -4.28
N LEU A 57 6.65 0.72 -5.44
CA LEU A 57 6.73 1.60 -6.60
C LEU A 57 5.68 2.73 -6.59
N ALA A 58 4.72 2.74 -5.66
CA ALA A 58 3.59 3.65 -5.65
C ALA A 58 3.96 5.08 -5.21
N TRP A 59 4.85 5.73 -5.98
CA TRP A 59 5.24 7.13 -5.82
C TRP A 59 5.64 7.77 -7.15
N GLY A 60 5.13 8.98 -7.40
CA GLY A 60 5.28 9.68 -8.67
C GLY A 60 3.98 9.72 -9.47
N ARG A 61 4.07 9.86 -10.78
CA ARG A 61 2.90 9.92 -11.66
C ARG A 61 2.27 8.55 -11.84
N ARG A 62 0.95 8.44 -11.68
CA ARG A 62 0.18 7.17 -11.74
C ARG A 62 0.50 6.35 -13.00
N ALA A 63 0.43 6.94 -14.18
CA ALA A 63 0.76 6.24 -15.44
C ALA A 63 2.18 5.66 -15.46
N MET A 64 3.15 6.35 -14.86
CA MET A 64 4.52 5.86 -14.75
C MET A 64 4.60 4.67 -13.78
N ILE A 65 3.90 4.73 -12.66
CA ILE A 65 3.84 3.64 -11.68
C ILE A 65 3.27 2.38 -12.33
N VAL A 66 2.13 2.49 -13.00
CA VAL A 66 1.47 1.36 -13.69
C VAL A 66 2.37 0.77 -14.76
N ARG A 67 2.97 1.60 -15.62
CA ARG A 67 3.93 1.16 -16.65
C ARG A 67 5.11 0.38 -16.05
N ASP A 68 5.68 0.90 -14.97
CA ASP A 68 6.88 0.32 -14.38
C ASP A 68 6.55 -0.93 -13.55
N CYS A 69 5.38 -1.01 -12.90
CA CYS A 69 4.84 -2.25 -12.34
C CYS A 69 4.62 -3.31 -13.43
N THR A 70 4.00 -2.95 -14.55
CA THR A 70 3.82 -3.88 -15.68
C THR A 70 5.17 -4.45 -16.13
N ARG A 71 6.15 -3.58 -16.38
CA ARG A 71 7.50 -4.00 -16.77
C ARG A 71 8.17 -4.93 -15.74
N MET A 72 7.92 -4.69 -14.45
CA MET A 72 8.40 -5.54 -13.37
C MET A 72 7.74 -6.93 -13.42
N PHE A 73 6.41 -6.99 -13.58
CA PHE A 73 5.71 -8.27 -13.67
C PHE A 73 5.98 -9.01 -14.99
N ASP A 74 6.23 -8.31 -16.10
CA ASP A 74 6.70 -8.91 -17.34
C ASP A 74 8.08 -9.61 -17.14
N GLN A 75 9.00 -8.97 -16.42
CA GLN A 75 10.27 -9.59 -16.02
C GLN A 75 10.07 -10.84 -15.16
N MET A 76 9.04 -10.87 -14.33
CA MET A 76 8.65 -12.04 -13.53
C MET A 76 7.83 -13.06 -14.31
N GLN A 77 7.53 -12.83 -15.60
CA GLN A 77 6.62 -13.65 -16.42
C GLN A 77 5.24 -13.83 -15.75
N TRP A 78 4.80 -12.84 -15.01
CA TRP A 78 3.55 -12.83 -14.21
C TRP A 78 3.43 -14.03 -13.26
N ARG A 79 4.58 -14.48 -12.70
CA ARG A 79 4.69 -15.57 -11.72
C ARG A 79 5.60 -15.11 -10.57
N PRO A 80 5.16 -14.17 -9.74
CA PRO A 80 6.02 -13.49 -8.77
C PRO A 80 6.62 -14.44 -7.73
N TYR A 81 5.87 -15.42 -7.21
CA TYR A 81 6.40 -16.38 -6.26
C TYR A 81 7.48 -17.29 -6.90
N ASP A 82 7.20 -17.83 -8.07
CA ASP A 82 8.17 -18.69 -8.76
C ASP A 82 9.46 -17.91 -9.10
N TYR A 83 9.31 -16.65 -9.57
CA TYR A 83 10.46 -15.80 -9.85
C TYR A 83 11.30 -15.55 -8.60
N VAL A 84 10.66 -15.22 -7.46
CA VAL A 84 11.34 -15.02 -6.19
C VAL A 84 12.04 -16.30 -5.74
N MET A 85 11.41 -17.47 -5.87
CA MET A 85 11.98 -18.73 -5.42
C MET A 85 13.07 -19.27 -6.35
N ALA A 86 13.03 -18.96 -7.65
CA ALA A 86 14.07 -19.34 -8.60
C ALA A 86 15.44 -18.73 -8.26
N GLY A 87 15.47 -17.49 -7.79
CA GLY A 87 16.71 -16.83 -7.35
C GLY A 87 17.58 -16.28 -8.50
N ASP A 88 17.08 -16.32 -9.72
CA ASP A 88 17.75 -15.75 -10.91
C ASP A 88 17.11 -14.40 -11.23
N TYR A 89 17.61 -13.36 -10.59
CA TYR A 89 17.05 -12.03 -10.70
C TYR A 89 17.83 -11.18 -11.68
N ARG A 90 17.11 -10.33 -12.41
CA ARG A 90 17.75 -9.22 -13.10
C ARG A 90 18.40 -8.30 -12.06
N ASP A 91 19.74 -8.22 -12.09
CA ASP A 91 20.56 -7.48 -11.13
C ASP A 91 21.52 -6.55 -11.89
N ASP A 92 21.01 -5.39 -12.28
CA ASP A 92 21.79 -4.33 -12.92
C ASP A 92 21.41 -2.95 -12.36
N ASP A 93 22.27 -1.95 -12.62
CA ASP A 93 22.12 -0.60 -12.09
C ASP A 93 21.19 0.30 -12.93
N THR A 94 20.51 -0.24 -13.93
CA THR A 94 19.54 0.55 -14.68
C THR A 94 18.26 0.77 -13.87
N SER A 95 17.57 1.88 -14.16
CA SER A 95 16.35 2.23 -13.46
C SER A 95 15.20 1.27 -13.77
N MET A 96 14.64 0.68 -12.73
CA MET A 96 13.36 0.00 -12.77
C MET A 96 12.20 0.99 -12.64
N HIS A 97 12.29 1.90 -11.66
CA HIS A 97 11.30 2.95 -11.44
C HIS A 97 11.98 4.17 -10.80
N ARG A 98 12.07 5.28 -11.52
CA ARG A 98 12.69 6.52 -11.03
C ARG A 98 14.11 6.26 -10.50
N THR A 99 14.31 6.39 -9.19
CA THR A 99 15.61 6.12 -8.54
C THR A 99 15.78 4.67 -8.11
N VAL A 100 14.72 3.84 -8.16
CA VAL A 100 14.80 2.41 -7.84
C VAL A 100 15.46 1.67 -9.00
N LYS A 101 16.50 0.92 -8.70
CA LYS A 101 17.26 0.12 -9.67
C LYS A 101 16.83 -1.34 -9.67
N TRP A 102 17.15 -2.07 -10.74
CA TRP A 102 16.96 -3.53 -10.78
C TRP A 102 17.78 -4.25 -9.72
N SER A 103 18.97 -3.75 -9.38
CA SER A 103 19.77 -4.30 -8.28
C SER A 103 19.10 -4.18 -6.90
N GLU A 104 18.39 -3.08 -6.63
CA GLU A 104 17.61 -2.94 -5.40
C GLU A 104 16.41 -3.91 -5.37
N PHE A 105 15.76 -4.08 -6.50
CA PHE A 105 14.68 -5.04 -6.68
C PHE A 105 15.17 -6.49 -6.49
N ALA A 106 16.30 -6.87 -7.10
CA ALA A 106 16.92 -8.18 -6.89
C ALA A 106 17.23 -8.45 -5.41
N ALA A 107 17.74 -7.42 -4.71
CA ALA A 107 17.99 -7.53 -3.26
C ALA A 107 16.70 -7.73 -2.44
N ILE A 108 15.58 -7.10 -2.81
CA ILE A 108 14.28 -7.34 -2.17
C ILE A 108 13.81 -8.77 -2.46
N CYS A 109 13.88 -9.24 -3.71
CA CYS A 109 13.52 -10.61 -4.09
C CYS A 109 14.35 -11.66 -3.33
N SER A 110 15.65 -11.44 -3.19
CA SER A 110 16.54 -12.34 -2.43
C SER A 110 16.12 -12.45 -0.94
N ARG A 111 15.73 -11.33 -0.31
CA ARG A 111 15.24 -11.34 1.07
C ARG A 111 13.86 -12.02 1.19
N LEU A 112 12.96 -11.77 0.24
CA LEU A 112 11.66 -12.47 0.19
C LEU A 112 11.86 -13.98 0.05
N ARG A 113 12.79 -14.43 -0.82
CA ARG A 113 13.14 -15.84 -0.94
C ARG A 113 13.54 -16.45 0.40
N GLN A 114 14.39 -15.77 1.16
CA GLN A 114 14.81 -16.24 2.49
C GLN A 114 13.62 -16.35 3.45
N LEU A 115 12.72 -15.38 3.46
CA LEU A 115 11.53 -15.42 4.31
C LEU A 115 10.61 -16.57 3.93
N TYR A 116 10.28 -16.75 2.65
CA TYR A 116 9.40 -17.81 2.18
C TYR A 116 9.98 -19.22 2.26
N THR A 117 11.27 -19.38 2.60
CA THR A 117 11.79 -20.70 3.00
C THR A 117 11.33 -21.15 4.38
N SER A 118 10.91 -20.24 5.25
CA SER A 118 10.55 -20.50 6.64
C SER A 118 9.13 -20.10 7.01
N MET A 119 8.43 -19.36 6.16
CA MET A 119 7.06 -18.91 6.40
C MET A 119 6.20 -19.02 5.14
N THR A 120 4.91 -19.16 5.30
CA THR A 120 3.93 -19.26 4.22
C THR A 120 3.20 -17.96 3.92
N SER A 121 3.33 -16.96 4.78
CA SER A 121 2.70 -15.65 4.64
C SER A 121 3.50 -14.57 5.36
N LEU A 122 3.48 -13.35 4.82
CA LEU A 122 4.10 -12.16 5.41
C LEU A 122 3.20 -11.49 6.48
N GLU A 123 1.97 -11.94 6.68
CA GLU A 123 0.98 -11.32 7.55
C GLU A 123 1.49 -11.11 8.99
N SER A 124 2.23 -12.09 9.52
CA SER A 124 2.75 -12.06 10.89
C SER A 124 3.89 -11.07 11.11
N LEU A 125 4.51 -10.56 10.05
CA LEU A 125 5.62 -9.60 10.17
C LEU A 125 5.10 -8.24 10.62
N THR A 126 5.80 -7.64 11.58
CA THR A 126 5.55 -6.25 11.98
C THR A 126 6.05 -5.27 10.92
N ASP A 127 5.64 -4.00 11.00
CA ASP A 127 6.11 -2.95 10.07
C ASP A 127 7.63 -2.76 10.13
N SER A 128 8.22 -2.86 11.32
CA SER A 128 9.68 -2.83 11.50
C SER A 128 10.34 -4.02 10.81
N GLN A 129 9.78 -5.22 10.93
CA GLN A 129 10.29 -6.42 10.25
C GLN A 129 10.15 -6.32 8.72
N LEU A 130 9.00 -5.85 8.21
CA LEU A 130 8.84 -5.59 6.77
C LEU A 130 9.87 -4.56 6.27
N ARG A 131 10.09 -3.49 7.04
CA ARG A 131 11.08 -2.47 6.73
C ARG A 131 12.51 -3.02 6.67
N THR A 132 12.89 -3.80 7.67
CA THR A 132 14.29 -4.27 7.83
C THR A 132 14.56 -5.55 7.05
N LEU A 133 13.70 -6.57 7.18
CA LEU A 133 13.94 -7.89 6.60
C LEU A 133 13.60 -7.95 5.10
N VAL A 134 12.61 -7.17 4.64
CA VAL A 134 12.22 -7.18 3.23
C VAL A 134 12.91 -6.05 2.46
N TYR A 135 12.71 -4.79 2.89
CA TYR A 135 13.28 -3.66 2.17
C TYR A 135 14.77 -3.41 2.50
N GLY A 136 15.35 -4.09 3.50
CA GLY A 136 16.74 -3.90 3.91
C GLY A 136 17.05 -2.50 4.42
N GLN A 137 16.03 -1.78 4.85
CA GLN A 137 16.17 -0.43 5.39
C GLN A 137 16.50 -0.50 6.89
N LYS A 138 17.24 0.47 7.38
CA LYS A 138 17.50 0.59 8.83
C LYS A 138 16.18 0.80 9.57
N GLU A 139 16.11 0.27 10.80
CA GLU A 139 14.99 0.57 11.69
C GLU A 139 14.89 2.08 11.90
N ASP A 140 13.67 2.59 11.77
CA ASP A 140 13.35 3.99 12.01
C ASP A 140 11.95 4.09 12.62
N ARG A 141 11.91 4.36 13.92
CA ARG A 141 10.67 4.48 14.69
C ARG A 141 9.85 5.71 14.34
N ARG A 142 10.41 6.65 13.57
CA ARG A 142 9.72 7.87 13.14
C ARG A 142 9.19 7.76 11.71
N ALA A 143 9.62 6.77 10.96
CA ALA A 143 9.21 6.60 9.57
C ALA A 143 7.70 6.35 9.47
N PRO A 144 6.96 7.07 8.61
CA PRO A 144 5.53 6.86 8.42
C PRO A 144 5.22 5.57 7.65
N ASN A 145 6.24 4.90 7.09
CA ASN A 145 6.15 3.63 6.39
C ASN A 145 5.01 3.55 5.35
N LYS A 146 4.74 4.63 4.60
CA LYS A 146 3.62 4.75 3.66
C LYS A 146 3.38 3.48 2.83
N LYS A 147 4.43 2.92 2.21
CA LYS A 147 4.33 1.74 1.36
C LYS A 147 3.87 0.48 2.12
N ILE A 148 4.29 0.34 3.37
CA ILE A 148 3.88 -0.77 4.24
C ILE A 148 2.43 -0.58 4.68
N SER A 149 2.06 0.62 5.14
CA SER A 149 0.68 0.94 5.52
C SER A 149 -0.29 0.76 4.35
N MET A 150 0.13 1.12 3.12
CA MET A 150 -0.68 0.93 1.91
C MET A 150 -0.87 -0.54 1.57
N MET A 151 0.21 -1.34 1.60
CA MET A 151 0.13 -2.80 1.41
C MET A 151 -0.77 -3.44 2.47
N ARG A 152 -0.63 -3.05 3.75
CA ARG A 152 -1.50 -3.55 4.83
C ARG A 152 -2.95 -3.18 4.60
N ARG A 153 -3.26 -1.96 4.18
CA ARG A 153 -4.62 -1.59 3.83
C ARG A 153 -5.19 -2.54 2.78
N TRP A 154 -4.46 -2.76 1.69
CA TRP A 154 -4.89 -3.65 0.62
C TRP A 154 -5.12 -5.10 1.10
N MET A 155 -4.23 -5.61 1.94
CA MET A 155 -4.27 -7.02 2.35
C MET A 155 -5.25 -7.30 3.50
N VAL A 156 -5.54 -6.31 4.37
CA VAL A 156 -6.33 -6.50 5.60
C VAL A 156 -7.78 -6.04 5.45
N ARG A 157 -8.02 -4.87 4.78
CA ARG A 157 -9.39 -4.38 4.63
C ARG A 157 -10.19 -5.26 3.69
N ASP A 158 -11.37 -5.59 4.11
CA ASP A 158 -12.27 -6.50 3.41
C ASP A 158 -13.69 -5.88 3.37
N ASP A 159 -13.86 -4.89 2.50
CA ASP A 159 -15.14 -4.23 2.27
C ASP A 159 -15.84 -4.69 0.96
N GLY A 160 -15.22 -5.62 0.24
CA GLY A 160 -15.73 -6.17 -1.01
C GLY A 160 -15.73 -5.20 -2.19
N LYS A 161 -15.01 -4.07 -2.09
CA LYS A 161 -14.96 -3.04 -3.14
C LYS A 161 -13.58 -2.91 -3.76
N VAL A 162 -12.62 -2.35 -3.02
CA VAL A 162 -11.29 -1.99 -3.53
C VAL A 162 -10.21 -2.88 -2.95
N ASP A 163 -10.16 -2.99 -1.63
CA ASP A 163 -9.11 -3.73 -0.94
C ASP A 163 -9.40 -5.25 -0.94
N LEU A 164 -8.36 -6.07 -0.77
CA LEU A 164 -8.41 -7.51 -1.03
C LEU A 164 -8.85 -8.33 0.18
N GLY A 165 -8.51 -7.89 1.39
CA GLY A 165 -8.91 -8.52 2.64
C GLY A 165 -8.46 -9.97 2.80
N LEU A 166 -7.26 -10.32 2.34
CA LEU A 166 -6.74 -11.69 2.38
C LEU A 166 -6.01 -12.03 3.68
N TRP A 167 -5.55 -11.02 4.43
CA TRP A 167 -4.94 -11.20 5.75
C TRP A 167 -6.02 -11.23 6.83
N LYS A 168 -6.35 -12.43 7.28
CA LYS A 168 -7.50 -12.69 8.15
C LYS A 168 -7.18 -12.64 9.66
N ASN A 169 -5.89 -12.69 10.00
CA ASN A 169 -5.45 -12.60 11.41
C ASN A 169 -5.14 -11.16 11.84
N SER A 170 -5.23 -10.22 10.92
CA SER A 170 -4.98 -8.80 11.13
C SER A 170 -6.28 -8.03 11.29
N ASP A 171 -6.29 -7.04 12.21
CA ASP A 171 -7.47 -6.25 12.52
C ASP A 171 -7.42 -4.90 11.81
N LYS A 172 -8.38 -4.63 10.91
CA LYS A 172 -8.48 -3.37 10.16
C LYS A 172 -8.61 -2.13 11.04
N LYS A 173 -9.14 -2.27 12.28
CA LYS A 173 -9.24 -1.18 13.24
C LYS A 173 -7.87 -0.67 13.70
N LYS A 174 -6.82 -1.51 13.59
CA LYS A 174 -5.44 -1.20 14.01
C LYS A 174 -4.57 -0.66 12.89
N LEU A 175 -5.08 -0.61 11.68
CA LEU A 175 -4.35 -0.06 10.54
C LEU A 175 -4.06 1.43 10.74
N ILE A 176 -2.93 1.86 10.21
CA ILE A 176 -2.47 3.25 10.19
C ILE A 176 -2.54 3.77 8.75
N ILE A 177 -3.03 4.99 8.59
CA ILE A 177 -3.22 5.60 7.28
C ILE A 177 -1.90 5.69 6.49
N PRO A 178 -1.88 5.36 5.19
CA PRO A 178 -0.73 5.57 4.32
C PRO A 178 -0.47 7.08 4.13
N LEU A 179 0.37 7.66 4.99
CA LEU A 179 0.60 9.10 5.00
C LEU A 179 1.41 9.54 3.78
N ASP A 180 0.74 10.16 2.81
CA ASP A 180 1.37 10.88 1.71
C ASP A 180 1.06 12.39 1.73
N ILE A 181 1.49 13.10 0.68
CA ILE A 181 1.31 14.54 0.63
C ILE A 181 -0.16 14.95 0.50
N HIS A 182 -0.97 14.21 -0.27
CA HIS A 182 -2.38 14.51 -0.46
C HIS A 182 -3.17 14.27 0.82
N VAL A 183 -2.97 13.11 1.44
CA VAL A 183 -3.58 12.77 2.74
C VAL A 183 -3.19 13.79 3.81
N TYR A 184 -1.89 14.13 3.92
CA TYR A 184 -1.43 15.11 4.88
C TYR A 184 -2.06 16.49 4.65
N THR A 185 -2.07 16.96 3.39
CA THR A 185 -2.59 18.30 3.08
C THR A 185 -4.06 18.41 3.42
N GLN A 186 -4.88 17.44 3.00
CA GLN A 186 -6.31 17.43 3.30
C GLN A 186 -6.59 17.28 4.80
N ALA A 187 -5.84 16.42 5.49
CA ALA A 187 -5.97 16.26 6.95
C ALA A 187 -5.63 17.54 7.70
N ALA A 188 -4.60 18.27 7.28
CA ALA A 188 -4.21 19.55 7.89
C ALA A 188 -5.25 20.66 7.63
N GLU A 189 -5.77 20.75 6.40
CA GLU A 189 -6.83 21.69 6.02
C GLU A 189 -8.14 21.47 6.81
N LEU A 190 -8.47 20.21 7.06
CA LEU A 190 -9.64 19.84 7.89
C LEU A 190 -9.36 19.92 9.40
N GLY A 191 -8.16 20.27 9.83
CA GLY A 191 -7.80 20.34 11.25
C GLY A 191 -7.70 18.97 11.94
N LEU A 192 -7.51 17.87 11.19
CA LEU A 192 -7.31 16.54 11.76
C LEU A 192 -5.91 16.38 12.36
N THR A 193 -4.97 17.25 11.99
CA THR A 193 -3.64 17.36 12.58
C THR A 193 -3.14 18.81 12.52
N GLY A 194 -2.44 19.23 13.57
CA GLY A 194 -1.69 20.49 13.59
C GLY A 194 -0.19 20.29 13.41
N ARG A 195 0.26 19.04 13.23
CA ARG A 195 1.67 18.70 13.15
C ARG A 195 2.25 18.99 11.77
N LYS A 196 3.45 19.58 11.72
CA LYS A 196 4.20 19.84 10.47
C LYS A 196 5.02 18.62 9.99
N PRO A 197 5.67 17.80 10.87
CA PRO A 197 6.41 16.63 10.43
C PRO A 197 5.48 15.58 9.82
N LYS A 198 5.87 14.98 8.69
CA LYS A 198 5.16 13.86 8.06
C LYS A 198 5.77 12.54 8.54
N ASP A 199 5.61 12.27 9.82
CA ASP A 199 6.16 11.09 10.51
C ASP A 199 5.04 10.15 10.97
N ILE A 200 5.43 9.03 11.62
CA ILE A 200 4.48 8.04 12.14
C ILE A 200 3.51 8.64 13.16
N THR A 201 3.97 9.59 13.97
CA THR A 201 3.13 10.24 14.97
C THR A 201 2.00 11.03 14.29
N THR A 202 2.30 11.72 13.20
CA THR A 202 1.28 12.44 12.42
C THR A 202 0.32 11.46 11.73
N ALA A 203 0.82 10.34 11.19
CA ALA A 203 -0.05 9.30 10.63
C ALA A 203 -0.99 8.72 11.68
N MET A 204 -0.51 8.47 12.89
CA MET A 204 -1.33 7.99 14.00
C MET A 204 -2.38 9.02 14.44
N GLU A 205 -1.99 10.30 14.60
CA GLU A 205 -2.91 11.38 14.98
C GLU A 205 -4.07 11.52 13.98
N ILE A 206 -3.76 11.50 12.67
CA ILE A 206 -4.78 11.53 11.62
C ILE A 206 -5.67 10.28 11.71
N THR A 207 -5.08 9.10 11.87
CA THR A 207 -5.84 7.84 11.99
C THR A 207 -6.76 7.86 13.20
N ASP A 208 -6.31 8.40 14.34
CA ASP A 208 -7.11 8.50 15.55
C ASP A 208 -8.29 9.46 15.36
N ALA A 209 -8.08 10.60 14.68
CA ALA A 209 -9.16 11.51 14.31
C ALA A 209 -10.17 10.82 13.37
N LEU A 210 -9.72 10.01 12.43
CA LEU A 210 -10.60 9.25 11.54
C LEU A 210 -11.38 8.15 12.26
N ARG A 211 -10.87 7.57 13.37
CA ARG A 211 -11.62 6.62 14.21
C ARG A 211 -12.85 7.22 14.86
N GLU A 212 -12.88 8.53 15.08
CA GLU A 212 -14.09 9.20 15.57
C GLU A 212 -15.24 9.18 14.54
N VAL A 213 -14.91 9.05 13.25
CA VAL A 213 -15.88 9.02 12.14
C VAL A 213 -16.16 7.59 11.71
N PHE A 214 -15.11 6.77 11.64
CA PHE A 214 -15.13 5.39 11.17
C PHE A 214 -14.54 4.42 12.21
N PRO A 215 -15.25 4.17 13.34
CA PRO A 215 -14.67 3.39 14.46
C PRO A 215 -14.34 1.94 14.09
N GLU A 216 -15.08 1.36 13.16
CA GLU A 216 -14.86 -0.03 12.72
C GLU A 216 -13.86 -0.16 11.57
N ASP A 217 -13.58 0.95 10.87
CA ASP A 217 -12.71 0.96 9.69
C ASP A 217 -12.13 2.36 9.45
N PRO A 218 -11.14 2.81 10.23
CA PRO A 218 -10.59 4.17 10.15
C PRO A 218 -9.99 4.49 8.77
N LEU A 219 -9.60 3.47 7.99
CA LEU A 219 -9.03 3.67 6.66
C LEU A 219 -10.07 3.91 5.55
N LEU A 220 -11.38 3.92 5.86
CA LEU A 220 -12.35 4.61 5.02
C LEU A 220 -12.03 6.09 4.85
N GLY A 221 -11.43 6.71 5.88
CA GLY A 221 -10.94 8.07 5.80
C GLY A 221 -9.75 8.28 4.85
N ASP A 222 -8.98 7.23 4.54
CA ASP A 222 -7.93 7.31 3.51
C ASP A 222 -8.52 7.54 2.13
N PHE A 223 -9.60 6.83 1.78
CA PHE A 223 -10.33 7.07 0.53
C PHE A 223 -10.89 8.49 0.46
N ALA A 224 -11.42 9.00 1.58
CA ALA A 224 -11.92 10.38 1.66
C ALA A 224 -10.81 11.39 1.39
N LEU A 225 -9.72 11.33 2.16
CA LEU A 225 -8.64 12.33 2.11
C LEU A 225 -7.83 12.23 0.81
N PHE A 226 -7.43 11.02 0.42
CA PHE A 226 -6.65 10.79 -0.79
C PHE A 226 -7.48 11.07 -2.04
N GLY A 227 -8.69 10.52 -2.13
CA GLY A 227 -9.57 10.68 -3.29
C GLY A 227 -9.91 12.14 -3.56
N TYR A 228 -10.34 12.87 -2.53
CA TYR A 228 -10.62 14.29 -2.64
C TYR A 228 -9.34 15.10 -2.98
N GLY A 229 -8.22 14.82 -2.32
CA GLY A 229 -6.95 15.49 -2.54
C GLY A 229 -6.42 15.35 -3.96
N VAL A 230 -6.48 14.14 -4.54
CA VAL A 230 -6.08 13.90 -5.93
C VAL A 230 -7.04 14.57 -6.92
N SER A 231 -8.35 14.42 -6.74
CA SER A 231 -9.35 15.01 -7.63
C SER A 231 -9.30 16.54 -7.69
N ASN A 232 -8.85 17.19 -6.62
CA ASN A 232 -8.64 18.63 -6.62
C ASN A 232 -7.25 19.05 -7.12
N ALA A 233 -6.22 18.23 -6.93
CA ALA A 233 -4.88 18.51 -7.46
C ALA A 233 -4.84 18.46 -9.01
N GLU A 234 -5.68 17.64 -9.63
CA GLU A 234 -5.79 17.57 -11.11
C GLU A 234 -6.54 18.76 -11.72
N LYS A 235 -7.14 19.61 -10.90
CA LYS A 235 -7.83 20.84 -11.36
C LYS A 235 -6.91 22.06 -11.40
N TRP A 236 -5.66 21.94 -10.99
CA TRP A 236 -4.62 22.99 -11.00
C TRP A 236 -3.42 22.57 -11.87
#